data_ad8097c960a0e699e6e5ad1e5deb428a
#
_entry.id   ad8097c960a0e699e6e5ad1e5deb428a
#
_cell.length_a   1.000
_cell.length_b   1.000
_cell.length_c   1.000
_cell.angle_alpha   90.00
_cell.angle_beta   90.00
_cell.angle_gamma   90.00
#
_symmetry.space_group_name_H-M   'P 1'
#
loop_
_entity.id
_entity.type
_entity.pdbx_description
1 polymer ?
#
loop_
_entity_poly.entity_id
_entity_poly.type
_entity_poly.pdbx_seq_one_letter_code
_entity_poly.pdbx_strand_id
1 'polypeptide(L)'
;MDYKLIAIDLDDTLLKNDLTISERARRAIKASISKGTLVTFATGRMYRSALPYALELGLDLPLITYQGALVKYADGREVYHRPLDLNIAKEVINFVKPFGLHINAYIDDELYMEDATDWGKKYASIAKVPVHFMQLPRELKNDPTKILIIGESEELDQLALKLQKYFLEAINITKSKEHFLEISHPRATKGNALKELAESLNIKREQVMAIGDNMNDLDMIKYAGCGVAVGNAVEDLKNIADVVSKSNDDDGVAEVIENMVLKA
;
A
#
# COMPACT_ATOMS: atom_id res chain seq x y z
N MET A 1 25.79 7.82 -1.13
CA MET A 1 25.47 6.39 -0.82
C MET A 1 24.99 5.73 -2.10
N ASP A 2 25.33 4.47 -2.30
CA ASP A 2 24.92 3.72 -3.52
C ASP A 2 23.62 2.96 -3.24
N TYR A 3 22.46 3.61 -3.51
CA TYR A 3 21.16 2.98 -3.34
C TYR A 3 20.88 2.03 -4.49
N LYS A 4 20.61 0.77 -4.18
CA LYS A 4 20.34 -0.31 -5.15
C LYS A 4 18.87 -0.65 -5.30
N LEU A 5 18.05 -0.33 -4.29
CA LEU A 5 16.61 -0.58 -4.29
C LEU A 5 15.88 0.65 -3.77
N ILE A 6 14.86 1.07 -4.52
CA ILE A 6 13.94 2.15 -4.13
C ILE A 6 12.53 1.55 -4.07
N ALA A 7 11.88 1.65 -2.91
CA ALA A 7 10.47 1.35 -2.73
C ALA A 7 9.68 2.65 -2.61
N ILE A 8 8.64 2.82 -3.43
CA ILE A 8 7.89 4.07 -3.51
C ILE A 8 6.42 3.76 -3.27
N ASP A 9 5.80 4.46 -2.30
CA ASP A 9 4.35 4.45 -2.20
C ASP A 9 3.71 5.20 -3.38
N LEU A 10 2.46 4.90 -3.69
CA LEU A 10 1.74 5.48 -4.82
C LEU A 10 0.91 6.70 -4.44
N ASP A 11 -0.13 6.49 -3.63
CA ASP A 11 -1.13 7.52 -3.33
C ASP A 11 -0.53 8.59 -2.43
N ASP A 12 -0.72 9.85 -2.82
CA ASP A 12 -0.22 11.00 -2.07
C ASP A 12 1.33 11.03 -1.90
N THR A 13 2.07 10.09 -2.56
CA THR A 13 3.54 10.01 -2.61
C THR A 13 4.08 10.20 -4.03
N LEU A 14 3.97 9.18 -4.90
CA LEU A 14 4.38 9.29 -6.30
C LEU A 14 3.31 9.94 -7.16
N LEU A 15 2.05 9.61 -6.90
CA LEU A 15 0.93 10.15 -7.64
C LEU A 15 0.58 11.55 -7.13
N LYS A 16 0.37 12.45 -8.07
CA LYS A 16 -0.20 13.76 -7.82
C LYS A 16 -1.67 13.65 -7.39
N ASN A 17 -2.27 14.73 -6.92
CA ASN A 17 -3.68 14.79 -6.52
C ASN A 17 -4.66 14.40 -7.65
N ASP A 18 -4.25 14.53 -8.92
CA ASP A 18 -5.01 14.09 -10.10
C ASP A 18 -4.78 12.63 -10.49
N LEU A 19 -4.05 11.87 -9.65
CA LEU A 19 -3.67 10.47 -9.84
C LEU A 19 -2.76 10.24 -11.07
N THR A 20 -1.97 11.23 -11.47
CA THR A 20 -0.97 11.09 -12.53
C THR A 20 0.45 11.04 -11.98
N ILE A 21 1.37 10.43 -12.72
CA ILE A 21 2.81 10.51 -12.44
C ILE A 21 3.35 11.71 -13.23
N SER A 22 4.03 12.64 -12.55
CA SER A 22 4.62 13.78 -13.23
C SER A 22 5.71 13.35 -14.22
N GLU A 23 5.89 14.14 -15.28
CA GLU A 23 6.92 13.86 -16.29
C GLU A 23 8.34 13.90 -15.68
N ARG A 24 8.57 14.72 -14.66
CA ARG A 24 9.84 14.80 -13.95
C ARG A 24 10.09 13.52 -13.14
N ALA A 25 9.10 13.04 -12.38
CA ALA A 25 9.19 11.80 -11.61
C ALA A 25 9.41 10.60 -12.54
N ARG A 26 8.67 10.53 -13.66
CA ARG A 26 8.86 9.49 -14.68
C ARG A 26 10.30 9.47 -15.21
N ARG A 27 10.86 10.63 -15.58
CA ARG A 27 12.24 10.71 -16.06
C ARG A 27 13.25 10.32 -15.00
N ALA A 28 13.09 10.79 -13.77
CA ALA A 28 13.99 10.47 -12.67
C ALA A 28 14.02 8.96 -12.36
N ILE A 29 12.84 8.31 -12.29
CA ILE A 29 12.72 6.87 -12.06
C ILE A 29 13.37 6.09 -13.23
N LYS A 30 13.05 6.40 -14.48
CA LYS A 30 13.64 5.72 -15.63
C LYS A 30 15.17 5.92 -15.72
N ALA A 31 15.67 7.09 -15.36
CA ALA A 31 17.11 7.35 -15.30
C ALA A 31 17.79 6.53 -14.19
N SER A 32 17.16 6.38 -13.02
CA SER A 32 17.71 5.54 -11.95
C SER A 32 17.75 4.06 -12.35
N ILE A 33 16.69 3.55 -13.00
CA ILE A 33 16.65 2.19 -13.54
C ILE A 33 17.78 1.99 -14.58
N SER A 34 17.97 2.95 -15.47
CA SER A 34 19.05 2.90 -16.49
C SER A 34 20.45 2.89 -15.90
N LYS A 35 20.62 3.39 -14.66
CA LYS A 35 21.87 3.30 -13.88
C LYS A 35 22.00 2.00 -13.06
N GLY A 36 21.03 1.09 -13.14
CA GLY A 36 21.03 -0.18 -12.44
C GLY A 36 20.38 -0.16 -11.06
N THR A 37 19.73 0.94 -10.66
CA THR A 37 18.93 0.97 -9.45
C THR A 37 17.62 0.25 -9.68
N LEU A 38 17.25 -0.66 -8.80
CA LEU A 38 15.98 -1.37 -8.84
C LEU A 38 14.89 -0.52 -8.20
N VAL A 39 13.71 -0.48 -8.82
CA VAL A 39 12.57 0.31 -8.33
C VAL A 39 11.34 -0.57 -8.24
N THR A 40 10.61 -0.47 -7.11
CA THR A 40 9.32 -1.13 -6.91
C THR A 40 8.32 -0.19 -6.26
N PHE A 41 7.03 -0.52 -6.38
CA PHE A 41 5.98 0.11 -5.59
C PHE A 41 5.73 -0.66 -4.30
N ALA A 42 5.37 0.08 -3.23
CA ALA A 42 4.89 -0.47 -1.96
C ALA A 42 3.58 0.25 -1.57
N THR A 43 2.44 -0.32 -1.93
CA THR A 43 1.15 0.35 -1.87
C THR A 43 0.04 -0.46 -1.18
N GLY A 44 -0.95 0.23 -0.64
CA GLY A 44 -2.21 -0.40 -0.17
C GLY A 44 -3.18 -0.76 -1.30
N ARG A 45 -2.91 -0.30 -2.53
CA ARG A 45 -3.76 -0.59 -3.69
C ARG A 45 -3.83 -2.09 -4.00
N MET A 46 -4.93 -2.49 -4.68
CA MET A 46 -5.04 -3.76 -5.40
C MET A 46 -3.95 -3.86 -6.46
N TYR A 47 -3.50 -5.08 -6.75
CA TYR A 47 -2.50 -5.31 -7.79
C TYR A 47 -2.96 -4.77 -9.16
N ARG A 48 -4.20 -5.10 -9.60
CA ARG A 48 -4.74 -4.59 -10.86
C ARG A 48 -4.85 -3.05 -10.94
N SER A 49 -5.00 -2.39 -9.79
CA SER A 49 -5.05 -0.92 -9.73
C SER A 49 -3.67 -0.27 -9.75
N ALA A 50 -2.64 -0.96 -9.27
CA ALA A 50 -1.25 -0.50 -9.28
C ALA A 50 -0.52 -0.83 -10.59
N LEU A 51 -0.88 -1.95 -11.24
CA LEU A 51 -0.22 -2.49 -12.42
C LEU A 51 -0.08 -1.48 -13.59
N PRO A 52 -1.10 -0.68 -13.96
CA PRO A 52 -0.96 0.29 -15.05
C PRO A 52 0.20 1.27 -14.84
N TYR A 53 0.41 1.75 -13.63
CA TYR A 53 1.51 2.66 -13.28
C TYR A 53 2.88 1.97 -13.38
N ALA A 54 2.96 0.70 -12.98
CA ALA A 54 4.19 -0.08 -13.09
C ALA A 54 4.58 -0.32 -14.55
N LEU A 55 3.60 -0.65 -15.40
CA LEU A 55 3.80 -0.81 -16.83
C LEU A 55 4.22 0.49 -17.52
N GLU A 56 3.64 1.63 -17.13
CA GLU A 56 3.99 2.96 -17.62
C GLU A 56 5.47 3.31 -17.35
N LEU A 57 5.98 2.91 -16.18
CA LEU A 57 7.37 3.15 -15.79
C LEU A 57 8.34 2.06 -16.29
N GLY A 58 7.83 0.90 -16.71
CA GLY A 58 8.63 -0.25 -17.11
C GLY A 58 9.33 -0.92 -15.93
N LEU A 59 8.61 -1.11 -14.81
CA LEU A 59 9.19 -1.74 -13.61
C LEU A 59 9.35 -3.25 -13.82
N ASP A 60 10.56 -3.77 -13.59
CA ASP A 60 10.91 -5.18 -13.72
C ASP A 60 10.85 -5.95 -12.38
N LEU A 61 10.71 -5.25 -11.26
CA LEU A 61 10.56 -5.86 -9.94
C LEU A 61 9.10 -6.23 -9.62
N PRO A 62 8.88 -7.19 -8.70
CA PRO A 62 7.53 -7.46 -8.22
C PRO A 62 7.01 -6.28 -7.42
N LEU A 63 5.73 -5.97 -7.60
CA LEU A 63 5.03 -4.92 -6.89
C LEU A 63 4.60 -5.42 -5.52
N ILE A 64 4.82 -4.62 -4.49
CA ILE A 64 4.30 -4.83 -3.14
C ILE A 64 2.93 -4.15 -3.08
N THR A 65 1.86 -4.94 -3.03
CA THR A 65 0.47 -4.48 -3.07
C THR A 65 -0.32 -4.97 -1.86
N TYR A 66 -1.53 -4.42 -1.64
CA TYR A 66 -2.36 -4.77 -0.49
C TYR A 66 -1.60 -4.65 0.84
N GLN A 67 -0.87 -3.52 1.03
CA GLN A 67 -0.03 -3.30 2.23
C GLN A 67 1.03 -4.39 2.46
N GLY A 68 1.44 -5.12 1.42
CA GLY A 68 2.40 -6.22 1.52
C GLY A 68 1.76 -7.62 1.65
N ALA A 69 0.44 -7.76 1.49
CA ALA A 69 -0.20 -9.06 1.46
C ALA A 69 0.03 -9.82 0.15
N LEU A 70 0.23 -9.10 -0.96
CA LEU A 70 0.53 -9.70 -2.27
C LEU A 70 1.78 -9.06 -2.87
N VAL A 71 2.75 -9.89 -3.24
CA VAL A 71 3.97 -9.48 -3.96
C VAL A 71 4.02 -10.24 -5.28
N LYS A 72 3.91 -9.48 -6.39
CA LYS A 72 3.67 -10.05 -7.72
C LYS A 72 4.31 -9.20 -8.82
N TYR A 73 4.96 -9.85 -9.79
CA TYR A 73 5.55 -9.19 -10.96
C TYR A 73 4.48 -8.65 -11.91
N ALA A 74 4.85 -7.66 -12.73
CA ALA A 74 3.96 -7.10 -13.74
C ALA A 74 3.52 -8.13 -14.81
N ASP A 75 4.28 -9.20 -15.02
CA ASP A 75 3.95 -10.31 -15.91
C ASP A 75 3.00 -11.36 -15.29
N GLY A 76 2.58 -11.15 -14.03
CA GLY A 76 1.67 -12.02 -13.31
C GLY A 76 2.31 -13.12 -12.48
N ARG A 77 3.64 -13.30 -12.50
CA ARG A 77 4.33 -14.24 -11.62
C ARG A 77 4.22 -13.77 -10.17
N GLU A 78 3.67 -14.60 -9.31
CA GLU A 78 3.53 -14.34 -7.89
C GLU A 78 4.80 -14.74 -7.14
N VAL A 79 5.28 -13.86 -6.25
CA VAL A 79 6.37 -14.17 -5.32
C VAL A 79 5.78 -14.82 -4.07
N TYR A 80 4.76 -14.18 -3.50
CA TYR A 80 3.91 -14.74 -2.46
C TYR A 80 2.58 -14.01 -2.36
N HIS A 81 1.60 -14.71 -1.76
CA HIS A 81 0.32 -14.17 -1.34
C HIS A 81 0.05 -14.56 0.11
N ARG A 82 -0.36 -13.61 0.94
CA ARG A 82 -0.72 -13.79 2.36
C ARG A 82 -2.14 -13.29 2.59
N PRO A 83 -3.14 -14.09 2.21
CA PRO A 83 -4.52 -13.73 2.47
C PRO A 83 -4.84 -13.81 3.97
N LEU A 84 -5.90 -13.16 4.39
CA LEU A 84 -6.48 -13.30 5.71
C LEU A 84 -7.23 -14.63 5.79
N ASP A 85 -6.98 -15.43 6.82
CA ASP A 85 -7.70 -16.71 7.04
C ASP A 85 -9.22 -16.51 6.95
N LEU A 86 -9.90 -17.42 6.25
CA LEU A 86 -11.33 -17.33 5.97
C LEU A 86 -12.20 -17.24 7.23
N ASN A 87 -11.86 -18.01 8.28
CA ASN A 87 -12.63 -18.00 9.52
C ASN A 87 -12.44 -16.67 10.25
N ILE A 88 -11.21 -16.18 10.31
CA ILE A 88 -10.89 -14.86 10.87
C ILE A 88 -11.59 -13.78 10.07
N ALA A 89 -11.55 -13.83 8.73
CA ALA A 89 -12.25 -12.89 7.86
C ALA A 89 -13.75 -12.84 8.12
N LYS A 90 -14.40 -14.01 8.25
CA LYS A 90 -15.82 -14.12 8.59
C LYS A 90 -16.12 -13.55 9.97
N GLU A 91 -15.27 -13.81 10.93
CA GLU A 91 -15.42 -13.30 12.30
C GLU A 91 -15.25 -11.77 12.33
N VAL A 92 -14.27 -11.21 11.62
CA VAL A 92 -14.10 -9.77 11.45
C VAL A 92 -15.35 -9.14 10.83
N ILE A 93 -15.86 -9.69 9.73
CA ILE A 93 -17.06 -9.16 9.06
C ILE A 93 -18.27 -9.20 10.00
N ASN A 94 -18.49 -10.34 10.70
CA ASN A 94 -19.59 -10.44 11.66
C ASN A 94 -19.45 -9.46 12.84
N PHE A 95 -18.21 -9.20 13.28
CA PHE A 95 -17.93 -8.22 14.33
C PHE A 95 -18.25 -6.79 13.88
N VAL A 96 -17.96 -6.46 12.61
CA VAL A 96 -18.13 -5.11 12.04
C VAL A 96 -19.59 -4.82 11.63
N LYS A 97 -20.33 -5.81 11.13
CA LYS A 97 -21.71 -5.62 10.62
C LYS A 97 -22.66 -4.84 11.55
N PRO A 98 -22.68 -5.07 12.88
CA PRO A 98 -23.55 -4.32 13.78
C PRO A 98 -23.30 -2.81 13.85
N PHE A 99 -22.16 -2.33 13.36
CA PHE A 99 -21.83 -0.91 13.32
C PHE A 99 -22.40 -0.20 12.08
N GLY A 100 -22.97 -0.93 11.10
CA GLY A 100 -23.57 -0.35 9.90
C GLY A 100 -22.56 0.28 8.92
N LEU A 101 -21.27 0.00 9.07
CA LEU A 101 -20.20 0.51 8.21
C LEU A 101 -20.14 -0.25 6.88
N HIS A 102 -19.63 0.41 5.84
CA HIS A 102 -19.45 -0.23 4.54
C HIS A 102 -18.25 -1.20 4.56
N ILE A 103 -18.43 -2.39 3.99
CA ILE A 103 -17.39 -3.44 3.96
C ILE A 103 -17.12 -3.85 2.52
N ASN A 104 -15.85 -3.78 2.13
CA ASN A 104 -15.31 -4.40 0.92
C ASN A 104 -14.46 -5.61 1.29
N ALA A 105 -14.59 -6.70 0.54
CA ALA A 105 -13.68 -7.84 0.58
C ALA A 105 -12.94 -7.96 -0.76
N TYR A 106 -11.67 -8.35 -0.70
CA TYR A 106 -10.83 -8.50 -1.89
C TYR A 106 -10.40 -9.96 -2.02
N ILE A 107 -10.83 -10.62 -3.09
CA ILE A 107 -10.60 -12.04 -3.35
C ILE A 107 -10.09 -12.17 -4.78
N ASP A 108 -8.97 -12.84 -4.99
CA ASP A 108 -8.39 -13.09 -6.31
C ASP A 108 -8.19 -11.79 -7.14
N ASP A 109 -7.77 -10.71 -6.46
CA ASP A 109 -7.61 -9.37 -7.02
C ASP A 109 -8.91 -8.77 -7.61
N GLU A 110 -10.09 -9.21 -7.12
CA GLU A 110 -11.42 -8.68 -7.42
C GLU A 110 -12.03 -8.00 -6.19
N LEU A 111 -12.85 -6.98 -6.41
CA LEU A 111 -13.55 -6.21 -5.38
C LEU A 111 -14.98 -6.70 -5.19
N TYR A 112 -15.31 -7.09 -3.95
CA TYR A 112 -16.63 -7.54 -3.54
C TYR A 112 -17.22 -6.64 -2.46
N MET A 113 -18.53 -6.37 -2.52
CA MET A 113 -19.31 -5.71 -1.49
C MET A 113 -20.72 -6.28 -1.42
N GLU A 114 -21.46 -6.06 -0.30
CA GLU A 114 -22.87 -6.51 -0.23
C GLU A 114 -23.79 -5.60 -1.01
N ASP A 115 -23.66 -4.30 -0.81
CA ASP A 115 -24.53 -3.28 -1.38
C ASP A 115 -23.75 -2.10 -1.93
N ALA A 116 -24.30 -1.44 -2.94
CA ALA A 116 -23.76 -0.21 -3.49
C ALA A 116 -24.14 1.00 -2.62
N THR A 117 -23.66 1.03 -1.36
CA THR A 117 -23.82 2.21 -0.48
C THR A 117 -23.15 3.44 -1.10
N ASP A 118 -23.40 4.63 -0.58
CA ASP A 118 -22.74 5.84 -1.07
C ASP A 118 -21.23 5.78 -0.87
N TRP A 119 -20.75 5.18 0.24
CA TRP A 119 -19.33 4.88 0.44
C TRP A 119 -18.80 3.90 -0.61
N GLY A 120 -19.51 2.82 -0.89
CA GLY A 120 -19.14 1.83 -1.90
C GLY A 120 -19.07 2.43 -3.31
N LYS A 121 -20.05 3.25 -3.71
CA LYS A 121 -20.04 3.96 -5.00
C LYS A 121 -18.86 4.92 -5.12
N LYS A 122 -18.61 5.74 -4.07
CA LYS A 122 -17.47 6.65 -4.02
C LYS A 122 -16.16 5.88 -4.13
N TYR A 123 -16.01 4.79 -3.37
CA TYR A 123 -14.81 3.95 -3.43
C TYR A 123 -14.59 3.34 -4.83
N ALA A 124 -15.62 2.75 -5.43
CA ALA A 124 -15.54 2.15 -6.76
C ALA A 124 -15.08 3.16 -7.83
N SER A 125 -15.52 4.41 -7.73
CA SER A 125 -15.10 5.48 -8.66
C SER A 125 -13.61 5.83 -8.53
N ILE A 126 -13.03 5.69 -7.33
CA ILE A 126 -11.60 5.93 -7.06
C ILE A 126 -10.76 4.71 -7.49
N ALA A 127 -11.20 3.52 -7.10
CA ALA A 127 -10.46 2.28 -7.37
C ALA A 127 -10.39 1.93 -8.87
N LYS A 128 -11.41 2.35 -9.65
CA LYS A 128 -11.51 2.12 -11.11
C LYS A 128 -11.39 0.64 -11.49
N VAL A 129 -11.98 -0.25 -10.66
CA VAL A 129 -12.00 -1.69 -10.87
C VAL A 129 -13.45 -2.20 -10.93
N PRO A 130 -13.71 -3.34 -11.58
CA PRO A 130 -15.03 -3.98 -11.52
C PRO A 130 -15.44 -4.28 -10.07
N VAL A 131 -16.73 -4.13 -9.79
CA VAL A 131 -17.32 -4.44 -8.49
C VAL A 131 -18.23 -5.64 -8.64
N HIS A 132 -18.08 -6.61 -7.75
CA HIS A 132 -18.94 -7.77 -7.62
C HIS A 132 -19.78 -7.68 -6.35
N PHE A 133 -20.99 -8.21 -6.41
CA PHE A 133 -21.89 -8.23 -5.24
C PHE A 133 -21.92 -9.63 -4.63
N MET A 134 -21.84 -9.69 -3.28
CA MET A 134 -21.79 -10.93 -2.53
C MET A 134 -22.37 -10.73 -1.13
N GLN A 135 -23.17 -11.66 -0.64
CA GLN A 135 -23.66 -11.64 0.75
C GLN A 135 -22.54 -11.97 1.74
N LEU A 136 -21.94 -10.96 2.35
CA LEU A 136 -20.86 -11.08 3.33
C LEU A 136 -21.40 -11.34 4.75
N PRO A 137 -20.83 -12.24 5.54
CA PRO A 137 -19.77 -13.20 5.19
C PRO A 137 -20.30 -14.53 4.66
N ARG A 138 -21.61 -14.69 4.47
CA ARG A 138 -22.28 -15.96 4.18
C ARG A 138 -21.75 -16.65 2.91
N GLU A 139 -21.53 -15.88 1.86
CA GLU A 139 -21.08 -16.39 0.56
C GLU A 139 -19.55 -16.36 0.39
N LEU A 140 -18.81 -15.80 1.36
CA LEU A 140 -17.36 -15.80 1.35
C LEU A 140 -16.85 -17.25 1.51
N LYS A 141 -16.14 -17.75 0.49
CA LYS A 141 -15.63 -19.14 0.43
C LYS A 141 -14.11 -19.24 0.41
N ASN A 142 -13.44 -18.19 -0.04
CA ASN A 142 -11.99 -18.13 -0.17
C ASN A 142 -11.42 -17.12 0.84
N ASP A 143 -10.16 -17.31 1.20
CA ASP A 143 -9.40 -16.38 2.02
C ASP A 143 -9.30 -15.03 1.31
N PRO A 144 -9.83 -13.91 1.84
CA PRO A 144 -9.67 -12.63 1.20
C PRO A 144 -8.26 -12.07 1.41
N THR A 145 -7.71 -11.41 0.41
CA THR A 145 -6.41 -10.74 0.53
C THR A 145 -6.47 -9.62 1.58
N LYS A 146 -7.61 -8.91 1.62
CA LYS A 146 -7.86 -7.78 2.52
C LYS A 146 -9.37 -7.60 2.71
N ILE A 147 -9.75 -7.06 3.88
CA ILE A 147 -11.06 -6.45 4.13
C ILE A 147 -10.82 -4.95 4.30
N LEU A 148 -11.63 -4.10 3.66
CA LEU A 148 -11.63 -2.66 3.85
C LEU A 148 -12.97 -2.24 4.45
N ILE A 149 -12.91 -1.53 5.57
CA ILE A 149 -14.05 -0.95 6.25
C ILE A 149 -14.03 0.55 5.97
N ILE A 150 -15.15 1.11 5.52
CA ILE A 150 -15.26 2.52 5.14
C ILE A 150 -16.34 3.18 5.99
N GLY A 151 -16.02 4.35 6.55
CA GLY A 151 -16.92 5.13 7.39
C GLY A 151 -16.31 6.45 7.82
N GLU A 152 -16.94 7.10 8.79
CA GLU A 152 -16.40 8.33 9.37
C GLU A 152 -15.16 8.04 10.22
N SER A 153 -14.21 8.97 10.21
CA SER A 153 -12.88 8.82 10.83
C SER A 153 -12.95 8.39 12.30
N GLU A 154 -13.79 9.07 13.10
CA GLU A 154 -13.94 8.79 14.53
C GLU A 154 -14.54 7.40 14.79
N GLU A 155 -15.50 6.97 13.97
CA GLU A 155 -16.10 5.63 14.06
C GLU A 155 -15.07 4.54 13.76
N LEU A 156 -14.24 4.76 12.74
CA LEU A 156 -13.16 3.83 12.37
C LEU A 156 -12.08 3.76 13.44
N ASP A 157 -11.73 4.87 14.10
CA ASP A 157 -10.75 4.89 15.20
C ASP A 157 -11.27 4.09 16.40
N GLN A 158 -12.55 4.27 16.77
CA GLN A 158 -13.20 3.49 17.81
C GLN A 158 -13.29 2.00 17.47
N LEU A 159 -13.59 1.69 16.21
CA LEU A 159 -13.64 0.32 15.73
C LEU A 159 -12.27 -0.34 15.74
N ALA A 160 -11.21 0.37 15.31
CA ALA A 160 -9.84 -0.13 15.34
C ALA A 160 -9.41 -0.58 16.74
N LEU A 161 -9.70 0.23 17.78
CA LEU A 161 -9.41 -0.13 19.16
C LEU A 161 -10.15 -1.40 19.62
N LYS A 162 -11.42 -1.55 19.21
CA LYS A 162 -12.22 -2.74 19.54
C LYS A 162 -11.69 -3.98 18.81
N LEU A 163 -11.37 -3.87 17.53
CA LEU A 163 -10.78 -4.95 16.74
C LEU A 163 -9.42 -5.37 17.30
N GLN A 164 -8.55 -4.40 17.62
CA GLN A 164 -7.24 -4.67 18.21
C GLN A 164 -7.36 -5.45 19.52
N LYS A 165 -8.33 -5.07 20.37
CA LYS A 165 -8.57 -5.74 21.65
C LYS A 165 -9.13 -7.16 21.49
N TYR A 166 -9.97 -7.39 20.47
CA TYR A 166 -10.65 -8.68 20.28
C TYR A 166 -9.77 -9.67 19.52
N PHE A 167 -9.14 -9.24 18.42
CA PHE A 167 -8.37 -10.11 17.55
C PHE A 167 -6.88 -10.18 17.88
N LEU A 168 -6.36 -9.26 18.72
CA LEU A 168 -4.96 -9.19 19.15
C LEU A 168 -3.99 -9.24 17.95
N GLU A 169 -3.16 -10.29 17.88
CA GLU A 169 -2.16 -10.50 16.83
C GLU A 169 -2.67 -11.33 15.63
N ALA A 170 -3.95 -11.70 15.63
CA ALA A 170 -4.51 -12.52 14.54
C ALA A 170 -4.75 -11.73 13.24
N ILE A 171 -4.77 -10.39 13.32
CA ILE A 171 -4.99 -9.49 12.19
C ILE A 171 -4.01 -8.33 12.24
N ASN A 172 -3.68 -7.79 11.06
CA ASN A 172 -3.07 -6.47 10.93
C ASN A 172 -4.16 -5.44 10.65
N ILE A 173 -4.13 -4.33 11.40
CA ILE A 173 -5.08 -3.21 11.26
C ILE A 173 -4.29 -1.99 10.79
N THR A 174 -4.69 -1.43 9.65
CA THR A 174 -4.04 -0.27 9.04
C THR A 174 -5.06 0.79 8.67
N LYS A 175 -4.90 2.01 9.14
CA LYS A 175 -5.67 3.17 8.66
C LYS A 175 -4.88 3.82 7.53
N SER A 176 -5.22 3.51 6.28
CA SER A 176 -4.49 3.99 5.11
C SER A 176 -4.93 5.38 4.65
N LYS A 177 -6.17 5.76 4.94
CA LYS A 177 -6.74 7.10 4.73
C LYS A 177 -7.73 7.40 5.86
N GLU A 178 -8.14 8.65 5.98
CA GLU A 178 -9.07 9.12 7.00
C GLU A 178 -10.32 8.24 7.15
N HIS A 179 -10.89 7.81 6.02
CA HIS A 179 -12.11 7.02 5.94
C HIS A 179 -11.89 5.54 5.65
N PHE A 180 -10.65 5.02 5.69
CA PHE A 180 -10.30 3.66 5.29
C PHE A 180 -9.58 2.90 6.40
N LEU A 181 -10.25 1.88 6.95
CA LEU A 181 -9.67 0.94 7.91
C LEU A 181 -9.50 -0.43 7.24
N GLU A 182 -8.26 -0.85 7.07
CA GLU A 182 -7.89 -2.07 6.37
C GLU A 182 -7.54 -3.18 7.35
N ILE A 183 -8.08 -4.38 7.11
CA ILE A 183 -7.79 -5.59 7.88
C ILE A 183 -7.15 -6.59 6.93
N SER A 184 -5.98 -7.09 7.32
CA SER A 184 -5.19 -8.02 6.52
C SER A 184 -4.49 -9.06 7.39
N HIS A 185 -3.75 -9.96 6.74
CA HIS A 185 -2.91 -10.94 7.42
C HIS A 185 -1.91 -10.24 8.37
N PRO A 186 -1.64 -10.75 9.58
CA PRO A 186 -0.84 -10.06 10.60
C PRO A 186 0.59 -9.70 10.15
N ARG A 187 1.14 -10.43 9.18
CA ARG A 187 2.47 -10.12 8.60
C ARG A 187 2.42 -9.28 7.32
N ALA A 188 1.23 -8.88 6.88
CA ALA A 188 1.07 -8.07 5.67
C ALA A 188 1.32 -6.59 5.99
N THR A 189 2.59 -6.19 5.93
CA THR A 189 3.03 -4.81 6.06
C THR A 189 4.02 -4.46 4.94
N LYS A 190 4.06 -3.19 4.53
CA LYS A 190 4.97 -2.71 3.48
C LYS A 190 6.44 -2.97 3.85
N GLY A 191 6.80 -2.77 5.13
CA GLY A 191 8.16 -2.98 5.60
C GLY A 191 8.57 -4.44 5.61
N ASN A 192 7.71 -5.37 6.05
CA ASN A 192 8.00 -6.79 5.99
C ASN A 192 8.21 -7.25 4.53
N ALA A 193 7.33 -6.82 3.63
CA ALA A 193 7.42 -7.16 2.21
C ALA A 193 8.69 -6.59 1.57
N LEU A 194 9.04 -5.33 1.87
CA LEU A 194 10.26 -4.69 1.38
C LEU A 194 11.52 -5.39 1.89
N LYS A 195 11.52 -5.76 3.17
CA LYS A 195 12.61 -6.53 3.78
C LYS A 195 12.83 -7.86 3.05
N GLU A 196 11.78 -8.65 2.88
CA GLU A 196 11.85 -9.94 2.20
C GLU A 196 12.28 -9.79 0.73
N LEU A 197 11.81 -8.74 0.04
CA LEU A 197 12.25 -8.44 -1.32
C LEU A 197 13.75 -8.10 -1.36
N ALA A 198 14.23 -7.21 -0.50
CA ALA A 198 15.64 -6.82 -0.43
C ALA A 198 16.54 -8.02 -0.12
N GLU A 199 16.15 -8.86 0.85
CA GLU A 199 16.88 -10.10 1.20
C GLU A 199 16.94 -11.08 0.01
N SER A 200 15.85 -11.26 -0.73
CA SER A 200 15.79 -12.14 -1.91
C SER A 200 16.71 -11.66 -3.05
N LEU A 201 16.95 -10.36 -3.13
CA LEU A 201 17.84 -9.72 -4.10
C LEU A 201 19.29 -9.59 -3.60
N ASN A 202 19.60 -10.09 -2.38
CA ASN A 202 20.89 -9.89 -1.71
C ASN A 202 21.29 -8.40 -1.57
N ILE A 203 20.31 -7.51 -1.38
CA ILE A 203 20.50 -6.07 -1.17
C ILE A 203 20.50 -5.80 0.34
N LYS A 204 21.56 -5.15 0.82
CA LYS A 204 21.67 -4.77 2.22
C LYS A 204 20.72 -3.61 2.54
N ARG A 205 20.21 -3.57 3.78
CA ARG A 205 19.32 -2.53 4.27
C ARG A 205 19.83 -1.11 3.95
N GLU A 206 21.14 -0.87 4.13
CA GLU A 206 21.79 0.43 3.91
C GLU A 206 21.76 0.88 2.43
N GLN A 207 21.45 -0.03 1.51
CA GLN A 207 21.30 0.22 0.08
C GLN A 207 19.83 0.35 -0.37
N VAL A 208 18.91 0.34 0.59
CA VAL A 208 17.46 0.49 0.35
C VAL A 208 17.04 1.91 0.68
N MET A 209 16.29 2.53 -0.22
CA MET A 209 15.55 3.77 0.01
C MET A 209 14.06 3.46 0.00
N ALA A 210 13.30 4.02 0.94
CA ALA A 210 11.83 3.95 0.96
C ALA A 210 11.25 5.35 1.00
N ILE A 211 10.19 5.60 0.22
CA ILE A 211 9.53 6.91 0.10
C ILE A 211 8.05 6.74 0.36
N GLY A 212 7.48 7.53 1.28
CA GLY A 212 6.08 7.44 1.67
C GLY A 212 5.54 8.74 2.29
N ASP A 213 4.24 8.72 2.65
CA ASP A 213 3.54 9.91 3.17
C ASP A 213 2.74 9.66 4.46
N ASN A 214 2.40 8.41 4.80
CA ASN A 214 1.46 8.16 5.88
C ASN A 214 1.94 7.04 6.84
N MET A 215 1.20 6.81 7.92
CA MET A 215 1.58 5.86 8.97
C MET A 215 1.60 4.40 8.51
N ASN A 216 0.92 4.04 7.41
CA ASN A 216 1.07 2.72 6.78
C ASN A 216 2.42 2.53 6.05
N ASP A 217 3.22 3.60 5.91
CA ASP A 217 4.59 3.56 5.37
C ASP A 217 5.66 3.45 6.47
N LEU A 218 5.27 3.64 7.73
CA LEU A 218 6.19 3.77 8.85
C LEU A 218 7.20 2.62 8.93
N ASP A 219 6.75 1.40 8.74
CA ASP A 219 7.60 0.22 8.87
C ASP A 219 8.60 0.08 7.71
N MET A 220 8.22 0.46 6.46
CA MET A 220 9.16 0.49 5.36
C MET A 220 10.16 1.65 5.47
N ILE A 221 9.72 2.82 5.95
CA ILE A 221 10.58 3.99 6.24
C ILE A 221 11.63 3.63 7.31
N LYS A 222 11.21 2.98 8.40
CA LYS A 222 12.11 2.51 9.45
C LYS A 222 13.06 1.39 9.02
N TYR A 223 12.59 0.52 8.12
CA TYR A 223 13.41 -0.57 7.63
C TYR A 223 14.50 -0.08 6.70
N ALA A 224 14.24 0.85 5.80
CA ALA A 224 15.19 1.32 4.81
C ALA A 224 16.47 1.89 5.43
N GLY A 225 17.56 1.89 4.68
CA GLY A 225 18.79 2.62 5.03
C GLY A 225 18.65 4.13 4.84
N CYS A 226 17.63 4.55 4.06
CA CYS A 226 17.18 5.91 3.95
C CYS A 226 15.66 5.94 3.82
N GLY A 227 14.99 6.37 4.86
CA GLY A 227 13.55 6.62 4.87
C GLY A 227 13.24 8.05 4.50
N VAL A 228 12.39 8.26 3.50
CA VAL A 228 12.01 9.57 2.99
C VAL A 228 10.53 9.81 3.20
N ALA A 229 10.16 10.91 3.84
CA ALA A 229 8.80 11.43 3.88
C ALA A 229 8.63 12.53 2.83
N VAL A 230 7.57 12.48 2.01
CA VAL A 230 7.24 13.61 1.12
C VAL A 230 6.70 14.79 1.91
N GLY A 231 6.74 16.00 1.32
CA GLY A 231 6.41 17.24 2.01
C GLY A 231 4.96 17.34 2.52
N ASN A 232 4.03 16.63 1.88
CA ASN A 232 2.62 16.49 2.33
C ASN A 232 2.40 15.34 3.32
N ALA A 233 3.45 14.60 3.71
CA ALA A 233 3.33 13.51 4.67
C ALA A 233 2.82 13.98 6.04
N VAL A 234 2.23 13.05 6.79
CA VAL A 234 1.82 13.32 8.17
C VAL A 234 3.03 13.64 9.04
N GLU A 235 2.85 14.54 10.02
CA GLU A 235 3.96 15.04 10.85
C GLU A 235 4.69 13.91 11.61
N ASP A 236 3.95 12.90 12.07
CA ASP A 236 4.55 11.76 12.77
C ASP A 236 5.52 10.97 11.88
N LEU A 237 5.25 10.85 10.58
CA LEU A 237 6.16 10.21 9.63
C LEU A 237 7.37 11.09 9.32
N LYS A 238 7.16 12.41 9.13
CA LYS A 238 8.26 13.37 8.90
C LYS A 238 9.26 13.40 10.05
N ASN A 239 8.77 13.29 11.29
CA ASN A 239 9.62 13.26 12.49
C ASN A 239 10.52 12.02 12.59
N ILE A 240 10.19 10.95 11.86
CA ILE A 240 10.90 9.66 11.91
C ILE A 240 11.78 9.46 10.66
N ALA A 241 11.42 10.08 9.54
CA ALA A 241 12.14 9.96 8.29
C ALA A 241 13.54 10.59 8.36
N ASP A 242 14.51 10.01 7.65
CA ASP A 242 15.86 10.57 7.52
C ASP A 242 15.87 11.83 6.67
N VAL A 243 14.93 11.94 5.72
CA VAL A 243 14.81 13.06 4.78
C VAL A 243 13.36 13.44 4.60
N VAL A 244 13.08 14.75 4.54
CA VAL A 244 11.78 15.29 4.12
C VAL A 244 11.98 15.99 2.78
N SER A 245 11.25 15.57 1.75
CA SER A 245 11.31 16.16 0.40
C SER A 245 10.22 17.22 0.18
N LYS A 246 10.07 17.68 -1.05
CA LYS A 246 8.89 18.44 -1.47
C LYS A 246 7.65 17.55 -1.47
N SER A 247 6.47 18.20 -1.65
CA SER A 247 5.20 17.47 -1.74
C SER A 247 5.13 16.60 -3.01
N ASN A 248 4.17 15.68 -3.05
CA ASN A 248 3.85 14.89 -4.23
C ASN A 248 3.52 15.78 -5.46
N ASP A 249 2.77 16.86 -5.25
CA ASP A 249 2.43 17.80 -6.32
C ASP A 249 3.61 18.66 -6.79
N ASP A 250 4.64 18.84 -5.93
CA ASP A 250 5.88 19.60 -6.21
C ASP A 250 7.07 18.70 -6.59
N ASP A 251 6.79 17.49 -7.07
CA ASP A 251 7.80 16.52 -7.55
C ASP A 251 8.77 16.00 -6.46
N GLY A 252 8.32 15.80 -5.23
CA GLY A 252 9.16 15.38 -4.11
C GLY A 252 9.94 14.09 -4.37
N VAL A 253 9.31 13.08 -4.97
CA VAL A 253 9.97 11.82 -5.35
C VAL A 253 11.07 12.04 -6.37
N ALA A 254 10.80 12.87 -7.40
CA ALA A 254 11.81 13.19 -8.41
C ALA A 254 13.02 13.91 -7.81
N GLU A 255 12.78 14.89 -6.93
CA GLU A 255 13.84 15.66 -6.26
C GLU A 255 14.77 14.73 -5.47
N VAL A 256 14.23 13.78 -4.71
CA VAL A 256 15.02 12.81 -3.93
C VAL A 256 15.86 11.93 -4.85
N ILE A 257 15.25 11.34 -5.88
CA ILE A 257 15.97 10.47 -6.83
C ILE A 257 17.08 11.25 -7.54
N GLU A 258 16.80 12.44 -8.03
CA GLU A 258 17.80 13.27 -8.71
C GLU A 258 18.99 13.64 -7.81
N ASN A 259 18.72 13.99 -6.54
CA ASN A 259 19.76 14.47 -5.63
C ASN A 259 20.55 13.35 -4.96
N MET A 260 19.93 12.22 -4.64
CA MET A 260 20.52 11.19 -3.80
C MET A 260 20.89 9.91 -4.56
N VAL A 261 20.31 9.68 -5.75
CA VAL A 261 20.57 8.48 -6.56
C VAL A 261 21.30 8.82 -7.84
N LEU A 262 20.89 9.88 -8.55
CA LEU A 262 21.47 10.21 -9.85
C LEU A 262 22.74 11.07 -9.78
N LYS A 263 22.90 11.87 -8.71
CA LYS A 263 24.10 12.70 -8.48
C LYS A 263 25.16 12.06 -7.60
N ALA A 264 24.87 10.89 -7.01
CA ALA A 264 25.77 10.17 -6.09
C ALA A 264 26.91 9.42 -6.83
#